data_f3e965d7e98a1f3d5101b92d8e9f9f41
#
_entry.id   f3e965d7e98a1f3d5101b92d8e9f9f41
#
_cell.length_a   1.000
_cell.length_b   1.000
_cell.length_c   1.000
_cell.angle_alpha   90.00
_cell.angle_beta   90.00
_cell.angle_gamma   90.00
#
_symmetry.space_group_name_H-M   'P 1'
#
loop_
_entity.id
_entity.type
_entity.pdbx_description
1 polymer ?
#
loop_
_entity_poly.entity_id
_entity_poly.type
_entity_poly.pdbx_seq_one_letter_code
_entity_poly.pdbx_strand_id
1 'polypeptide(L)'
;MFITIINSFQYGQCFYCKCGNRRSILIGSYFMYSKIPINKDFHLIYCWANEFSCSTTIKETKICKNTVTLRFQQLREACLDYISEMNENHLIGGNGKIVEIDETCISHRKYNRGRLVKEVWVFGGICREDGDVFAITVPDRTKETLI
;
A
#
# COMPACT_ATOMS: atom_id res chain seq x y z
N MET A 1 24.70 29.32 -1.38
CA MET A 1 23.43 29.22 -0.65
C MET A 1 23.68 28.33 0.58
N PHE A 2 23.70 28.92 1.78
CA PHE A 2 23.95 28.14 3.00
C PHE A 2 22.60 27.65 3.54
N ILE A 3 22.44 26.34 3.65
CA ILE A 3 21.27 25.69 4.25
C ILE A 3 21.69 25.23 5.63
N THR A 4 21.01 25.71 6.65
CA THR A 4 21.22 25.26 8.03
C THR A 4 20.08 24.36 8.44
N ILE A 5 20.37 23.21 9.04
CA ILE A 5 19.38 22.31 9.60
C ILE A 5 19.11 22.77 11.04
N ILE A 6 17.86 23.08 11.35
CA ILE A 6 17.44 23.46 12.71
C ILE A 6 16.35 22.52 13.22
N ASN A 7 16.50 22.11 14.47
CA ASN A 7 15.52 21.29 15.19
C ASN A 7 14.39 22.19 15.75
N SER A 8 13.55 22.74 14.88
CA SER A 8 12.52 23.70 15.31
C SER A 8 11.08 23.23 15.06
N PHE A 9 10.91 22.01 14.59
CA PHE A 9 9.59 21.42 14.35
C PHE A 9 9.31 20.25 15.29
N GLN A 10 8.07 20.16 15.75
CA GLN A 10 7.59 19.15 16.70
C GLN A 10 7.83 17.70 16.21
N TYR A 11 8.10 17.50 14.89
CA TYR A 11 8.23 16.19 14.25
C TYR A 11 9.43 16.05 13.30
N GLY A 12 10.40 16.96 13.35
CA GLY A 12 11.58 16.78 12.51
C GLY A 12 12.43 18.03 12.32
N GLN A 13 13.42 17.87 11.49
CA GLN A 13 14.36 18.92 11.10
C GLN A 13 13.81 19.69 9.89
N CYS A 14 14.16 20.94 9.76
CA CYS A 14 13.84 21.74 8.60
C CYS A 14 15.08 22.41 8.01
N PHE A 15 15.04 22.61 6.70
CA PHE A 15 15.99 23.46 6.01
C PHE A 15 15.61 24.92 6.23
N TYR A 16 16.59 25.73 6.63
CA TYR A 16 16.44 27.16 6.78
C TYR A 16 17.34 27.89 5.79
N CYS A 17 16.76 28.83 5.07
CA CYS A 17 17.49 29.73 4.17
C CYS A 17 17.64 31.09 4.84
N LYS A 18 18.77 31.77 4.62
CA LYS A 18 18.99 33.19 5.04
C LYS A 18 17.93 34.15 4.51
N CYS A 19 17.21 33.78 3.44
CA CYS A 19 16.07 34.53 2.91
C CYS A 19 14.79 34.43 3.76
N GLY A 20 14.82 33.71 4.90
CA GLY A 20 13.67 33.49 5.78
C GLY A 20 12.81 32.28 5.46
N ASN A 21 13.00 31.65 4.30
CA ASN A 21 12.23 30.47 3.90
C ASN A 21 12.62 29.25 4.72
N ARG A 22 11.59 28.48 5.11
CA ARG A 22 11.74 27.21 5.83
C ARG A 22 11.05 26.10 5.06
N ARG A 23 11.68 24.94 4.95
CA ARG A 23 11.09 23.74 4.36
C ARG A 23 11.37 22.53 5.24
N SER A 24 10.34 21.73 5.53
CA SER A 24 10.52 20.44 6.18
C SER A 24 11.38 19.52 5.31
N ILE A 25 12.27 18.73 5.93
CA ILE A 25 13.03 17.68 5.24
C ILE A 25 12.11 16.56 4.70
N LEU A 26 10.88 16.47 5.23
CA LEU A 26 9.91 15.45 4.87
C LEU A 26 9.04 15.83 3.65
N ILE A 27 9.26 17.03 3.08
CA ILE A 27 8.48 17.51 1.94
C ILE A 27 8.65 16.57 0.74
N GLY A 28 7.54 16.20 0.10
CA GLY A 28 7.54 15.27 -1.03
C GLY A 28 7.75 13.80 -0.65
N SER A 29 7.75 13.46 0.65
CA SER A 29 7.84 12.09 1.12
C SER A 29 6.51 11.60 1.69
N TYR A 30 6.38 10.30 1.86
CA TYR A 30 5.26 9.63 2.56
C TYR A 30 5.01 10.24 3.96
N PHE A 31 6.05 10.75 4.63
CA PHE A 31 5.99 11.31 5.97
C PHE A 31 5.53 12.78 6.00
N MET A 32 5.37 13.40 4.84
CA MET A 32 4.85 14.75 4.73
C MET A 32 3.45 14.81 5.39
N TYR A 33 3.20 15.77 6.23
CA TYR A 33 1.97 15.90 7.04
C TYR A 33 1.78 14.86 8.16
N SER A 34 2.72 13.95 8.37
CA SER A 34 2.64 13.03 9.51
C SER A 34 2.69 13.81 10.82
N LYS A 35 1.73 13.52 11.70
CA LYS A 35 1.74 14.00 13.10
C LYS A 35 2.38 12.98 14.05
N ILE A 36 2.84 11.86 13.53
CA ILE A 36 3.51 10.81 14.28
C ILE A 36 5.01 11.08 14.23
N PRO A 37 5.75 10.94 15.35
CA PRO A 37 7.21 10.96 15.31
C PRO A 37 7.75 9.93 14.32
N ILE A 38 8.73 10.31 13.52
CA ILE A 38 9.22 9.52 12.39
C ILE A 38 9.70 8.13 12.81
N ASN A 39 10.31 7.99 13.97
CA ASN A 39 10.73 6.70 14.54
C ASN A 39 9.54 5.75 14.78
N LYS A 40 8.41 6.29 15.24
CA LYS A 40 7.18 5.50 15.42
C LYS A 40 6.52 5.14 14.08
N ASP A 41 6.60 6.03 13.10
CA ASP A 41 6.10 5.73 11.74
C ASP A 41 6.92 4.59 11.11
N PHE A 42 8.25 4.61 11.22
CA PHE A 42 9.09 3.48 10.79
C PHE A 42 8.78 2.19 11.54
N HIS A 43 8.56 2.24 12.85
CA HIS A 43 8.16 1.06 13.61
C HIS A 43 6.79 0.52 13.16
N LEU A 44 5.85 1.41 12.83
CA LEU A 44 4.55 1.03 12.28
C LEU A 44 4.71 0.34 10.92
N ILE A 45 5.54 0.89 10.01
CA ILE A 45 5.84 0.31 8.70
C ILE A 45 6.47 -1.09 8.88
N TYR A 46 7.41 -1.22 9.82
CA TYR A 46 8.00 -2.52 10.16
C TYR A 46 6.94 -3.54 10.61
N CYS A 47 6.04 -3.14 11.50
CA CYS A 47 4.93 -4.01 11.93
C CYS A 47 4.04 -4.42 10.77
N TRP A 48 3.72 -3.50 9.86
CA TRP A 48 2.92 -3.79 8.68
C TRP A 48 3.62 -4.75 7.71
N ALA A 49 4.89 -4.53 7.43
CA ALA A 49 5.70 -5.38 6.55
C ALA A 49 5.90 -6.80 7.10
N ASN A 50 5.83 -6.97 8.43
CA ASN A 50 5.83 -8.28 9.08
C ASN A 50 4.43 -8.84 9.37
N GLU A 51 3.40 -8.32 8.70
CA GLU A 51 2.02 -8.79 8.76
C GLU A 51 1.40 -8.76 10.17
N PHE A 52 1.89 -7.90 11.06
CA PHE A 52 1.31 -7.76 12.39
C PHE A 52 -0.14 -7.26 12.28
N SER A 53 -1.00 -7.83 13.11
CA SER A 53 -2.38 -7.34 13.20
C SER A 53 -2.43 -5.89 13.67
N CYS A 54 -3.48 -5.14 13.31
CA CYS A 54 -3.68 -3.79 13.84
C CYS A 54 -3.63 -3.75 15.37
N SER A 55 -4.19 -4.76 16.05
CA SER A 55 -4.20 -4.83 17.50
C SER A 55 -2.80 -5.01 18.10
N THR A 56 -1.97 -5.83 17.48
CA THR A 56 -0.56 -6.01 17.87
C THR A 56 0.23 -4.73 17.64
N THR A 57 0.09 -4.13 16.45
CA THR A 57 0.78 -2.87 16.10
C THR A 57 0.43 -1.74 17.05
N ILE A 58 -0.82 -1.60 17.49
CA ILE A 58 -1.22 -0.61 18.50
C ILE A 58 -0.49 -0.83 19.82
N LYS A 59 -0.36 -2.09 20.27
CA LYS A 59 0.34 -2.44 21.52
C LYS A 59 1.83 -2.11 21.43
N GLU A 60 2.47 -2.40 20.30
CA GLU A 60 3.90 -2.18 20.07
C GLU A 60 4.23 -0.70 19.94
N THR A 61 3.54 0.02 19.07
CA THR A 61 3.87 1.41 18.72
C THR A 61 3.29 2.45 19.68
N LYS A 62 2.26 2.07 20.45
CA LYS A 62 1.43 2.98 21.27
C LYS A 62 0.77 4.10 20.44
N ILE A 63 0.48 3.81 19.18
CA ILE A 63 -0.26 4.69 18.28
C ILE A 63 -1.76 4.33 18.36
N CYS A 64 -2.64 5.32 18.28
CA CYS A 64 -4.08 5.08 18.36
C CYS A 64 -4.59 4.28 17.16
N LYS A 65 -5.68 3.51 17.39
CA LYS A 65 -6.28 2.61 16.39
C LYS A 65 -6.56 3.28 15.05
N ASN A 66 -7.19 4.45 15.07
CA ASN A 66 -7.58 5.14 13.84
C ASN A 66 -6.36 5.49 12.99
N THR A 67 -5.28 5.92 13.62
CA THR A 67 -4.03 6.25 12.92
C THR A 67 -3.36 5.00 12.37
N VAL A 68 -3.29 3.89 13.12
CA VAL A 68 -2.76 2.62 12.61
C VAL A 68 -3.55 2.14 11.41
N THR A 69 -4.88 2.15 11.50
CA THR A 69 -5.76 1.73 10.38
C THR A 69 -5.54 2.59 9.13
N LEU A 70 -5.51 3.92 9.31
CA LEU A 70 -5.26 4.85 8.19
C LEU A 70 -3.88 4.62 7.55
N ARG A 71 -2.84 4.47 8.37
CA ARG A 71 -1.47 4.20 7.87
C ARG A 71 -1.38 2.87 7.13
N PHE A 72 -2.01 1.82 7.65
CA PHE A 72 -2.07 0.53 6.95
C PHE A 72 -2.78 0.62 5.60
N GLN A 73 -3.83 1.45 5.50
CA GLN A 73 -4.49 1.73 4.23
C GLN A 73 -3.54 2.47 3.27
N GLN A 74 -2.90 3.53 3.71
CA GLN A 74 -1.95 4.31 2.90
C GLN A 74 -0.76 3.47 2.40
N LEU A 75 -0.26 2.53 3.21
CA LEU A 75 0.81 1.62 2.80
C LEU A 75 0.33 0.66 1.70
N ARG A 76 -0.91 0.14 1.81
CA ARG A 76 -1.50 -0.68 0.74
C ARG A 76 -1.70 0.11 -0.55
N GLU A 77 -2.19 1.35 -0.46
CA GLU A 77 -2.35 2.24 -1.60
C GLU A 77 -1.00 2.50 -2.29
N ALA A 78 0.04 2.83 -1.53
CA ALA A 78 1.39 3.02 -2.07
C ALA A 78 1.95 1.77 -2.77
N CYS A 79 1.67 0.57 -2.23
CA CYS A 79 2.05 -0.68 -2.90
C CYS A 79 1.28 -0.89 -4.21
N LEU A 80 -0.03 -0.56 -4.22
CA LEU A 80 -0.84 -0.67 -5.44
C LEU A 80 -0.35 0.30 -6.52
N ASP A 81 -0.05 1.55 -6.16
CA ASP A 81 0.49 2.53 -7.09
C ASP A 81 1.81 2.04 -7.70
N TYR A 82 2.73 1.53 -6.86
CA TYR A 82 4.01 0.98 -7.32
C TYR A 82 3.83 -0.21 -8.27
N ILE A 83 2.94 -1.15 -7.93
CA ILE A 83 2.66 -2.31 -8.80
C ILE A 83 2.02 -1.86 -10.11
N SER A 84 1.11 -0.89 -10.07
CA SER A 84 0.47 -0.34 -11.26
C SER A 84 1.50 0.30 -12.21
N GLU A 85 2.40 1.13 -11.68
CA GLU A 85 3.49 1.72 -12.46
C GLU A 85 4.42 0.67 -13.09
N MET A 86 4.75 -0.39 -12.35
CA MET A 86 5.55 -1.49 -12.88
C MET A 86 4.85 -2.27 -13.99
N ASN A 87 3.53 -2.44 -13.88
CA ASN A 87 2.74 -3.26 -14.80
C ASN A 87 2.24 -2.52 -16.04
N GLU A 88 2.33 -1.19 -16.12
CA GLU A 88 1.83 -0.41 -17.27
C GLU A 88 2.37 -0.88 -18.64
N ASN A 89 3.54 -1.55 -18.67
CA ASN A 89 4.15 -2.06 -19.90
C ASN A 89 4.63 -3.52 -19.79
N HIS A 90 4.21 -4.23 -18.74
CA HIS A 90 4.69 -5.59 -18.47
C HIS A 90 3.65 -6.62 -18.89
N LEU A 91 3.96 -7.37 -19.95
CA LEU A 91 3.16 -8.52 -20.38
C LEU A 91 3.67 -9.76 -19.65
N ILE A 92 2.77 -10.44 -18.95
CA ILE A 92 3.07 -11.71 -18.29
C ILE A 92 3.11 -12.84 -19.32
N GLY A 93 4.07 -13.76 -19.20
CA GLY A 93 4.24 -14.88 -20.09
C GLY A 93 5.17 -14.59 -21.26
N GLY A 94 5.00 -15.36 -22.36
CA GLY A 94 5.84 -15.25 -23.56
C GLY A 94 6.10 -16.61 -24.19
N ASN A 95 6.97 -16.64 -25.21
CA ASN A 95 7.29 -17.88 -25.92
C ASN A 95 7.95 -18.90 -24.98
N GLY A 96 7.36 -20.08 -24.88
CA GLY A 96 7.85 -21.18 -24.03
C GLY A 96 7.55 -21.04 -22.54
N LYS A 97 6.75 -20.03 -22.13
CA LYS A 97 6.34 -19.81 -20.75
C LYS A 97 4.90 -20.24 -20.53
N ILE A 98 4.61 -20.74 -19.34
CA ILE A 98 3.28 -21.19 -18.93
C ILE A 98 2.71 -20.18 -17.94
N VAL A 99 1.56 -19.61 -18.26
CA VAL A 99 0.78 -18.77 -17.35
C VAL A 99 -0.41 -19.56 -16.83
N GLU A 100 -0.47 -19.73 -15.54
CA GLU A 100 -1.64 -20.29 -14.85
C GLU A 100 -2.57 -19.16 -14.47
N ILE A 101 -3.84 -19.30 -14.82
CA ILE A 101 -4.88 -18.31 -14.53
C ILE A 101 -5.99 -18.95 -13.70
N ASP A 102 -6.57 -18.14 -12.80
CA ASP A 102 -7.69 -18.56 -11.96
C ASP A 102 -8.56 -17.35 -11.58
N GLU A 103 -9.80 -17.62 -11.20
CA GLU A 103 -10.71 -16.60 -10.70
C GLU A 103 -11.20 -16.94 -9.29
N THR A 104 -11.35 -15.94 -8.46
CA THR A 104 -11.86 -16.09 -7.09
C THR A 104 -12.83 -14.99 -6.70
N CYS A 105 -13.85 -15.34 -5.92
CA CYS A 105 -14.74 -14.36 -5.32
C CYS A 105 -14.27 -14.01 -3.90
N ILE A 106 -13.75 -12.80 -3.71
CA ILE A 106 -13.21 -12.33 -2.42
C ILE A 106 -14.27 -11.74 -1.49
N SER A 107 -15.48 -11.50 -1.99
CA SER A 107 -16.55 -10.90 -1.23
C SER A 107 -17.87 -11.62 -1.50
N HIS A 108 -18.22 -12.54 -0.63
CA HIS A 108 -19.53 -13.20 -0.64
C HIS A 108 -20.09 -13.32 0.78
N ARG A 109 -21.38 -13.52 0.89
CA ARG A 109 -22.03 -13.72 2.19
C ARG A 109 -21.68 -15.08 2.77
N LYS A 110 -21.24 -15.08 4.02
CA LYS A 110 -21.02 -16.33 4.77
C LYS A 110 -22.36 -17.03 4.98
N TYR A 111 -22.48 -18.27 4.52
CA TYR A 111 -23.69 -19.10 4.59
C TYR A 111 -24.95 -18.46 3.96
N ASN A 112 -24.81 -17.58 2.98
CA ASN A 112 -25.91 -16.85 2.35
C ASN A 112 -26.80 -16.06 3.33
N ARG A 113 -26.30 -15.74 4.53
CA ARG A 113 -27.03 -15.02 5.59
C ARG A 113 -26.42 -13.63 5.80
N GLY A 114 -27.24 -12.72 6.35
CA GLY A 114 -26.82 -11.36 6.66
C GLY A 114 -27.01 -10.35 5.52
N ARG A 115 -26.32 -9.21 5.64
CA ARG A 115 -26.43 -8.11 4.65
C ARG A 115 -25.96 -8.56 3.26
N LEU A 116 -26.69 -8.14 2.23
CA LEU A 116 -26.25 -8.27 0.84
C LEU A 116 -24.91 -7.54 0.65
N VAL A 117 -23.88 -8.31 0.31
CA VAL A 117 -22.58 -7.76 -0.08
C VAL A 117 -22.46 -7.93 -1.58
N LYS A 118 -22.02 -6.90 -2.29
CA LYS A 118 -21.72 -7.00 -3.71
C LYS A 118 -20.58 -8.00 -3.88
N GLU A 119 -20.77 -9.00 -4.72
CA GLU A 119 -19.72 -9.93 -5.08
C GLU A 119 -18.59 -9.18 -5.79
N VAL A 120 -17.37 -9.45 -5.38
CA VAL A 120 -16.17 -8.91 -6.02
C VAL A 120 -15.35 -10.09 -6.50
N TRP A 121 -15.30 -10.22 -7.82
CA TRP A 121 -14.48 -11.22 -8.48
C TRP A 121 -13.10 -10.68 -8.77
N VAL A 122 -12.10 -11.51 -8.57
CA VAL A 122 -10.71 -11.24 -8.95
C VAL A 122 -10.28 -12.30 -9.93
N PHE A 123 -9.77 -11.84 -11.07
CA PHE A 123 -9.10 -12.66 -12.07
C PHE A 123 -7.61 -12.43 -11.94
N GLY A 124 -6.84 -13.50 -11.87
CA GLY A 124 -5.41 -13.42 -11.68
C GLY A 124 -4.66 -14.53 -12.39
N GLY A 125 -3.35 -14.37 -12.48
CA GLY A 125 -2.48 -15.38 -13.03
C GLY A 125 -1.04 -15.25 -12.57
N ILE A 126 -0.30 -16.34 -12.73
CA ILE A 126 1.10 -16.44 -12.41
C ILE A 126 1.87 -17.12 -13.55
N CYS A 127 2.99 -16.55 -13.94
CA CYS A 127 3.95 -17.19 -14.84
C CYS A 127 4.84 -18.12 -14.02
N ARG A 128 4.90 -19.40 -14.39
CA ARG A 128 5.68 -20.42 -13.67
C ARG A 128 7.18 -20.16 -13.71
N GLU A 129 7.68 -19.67 -14.83
CA GLU A 129 9.10 -19.53 -15.09
C GLU A 129 9.68 -18.28 -14.39
N ASP A 130 8.95 -17.17 -14.40
CA ASP A 130 9.43 -15.88 -13.88
C ASP A 130 8.90 -15.59 -12.48
N GLY A 131 7.76 -16.20 -12.11
CA GLY A 131 7.02 -15.85 -10.90
C GLY A 131 6.25 -14.53 -11.02
N ASP A 132 6.16 -13.95 -12.22
CA ASP A 132 5.38 -12.76 -12.48
C ASP A 132 3.89 -13.02 -12.25
N VAL A 133 3.22 -12.07 -11.61
CA VAL A 133 1.81 -12.19 -11.24
C VAL A 133 1.01 -10.97 -11.69
N PHE A 134 -0.26 -11.20 -11.98
CA PHE A 134 -1.25 -10.12 -12.10
C PHE A 134 -2.51 -10.48 -11.31
N ALA A 135 -3.24 -9.47 -10.87
CA ALA A 135 -4.56 -9.63 -10.28
C ALA A 135 -5.40 -8.39 -10.57
N ILE A 136 -6.57 -8.58 -11.15
CA ILE A 136 -7.50 -7.50 -11.50
C ILE A 136 -8.90 -7.82 -10.98
N THR A 137 -9.64 -6.81 -10.57
CA THR A 137 -11.05 -6.97 -10.24
C THR A 137 -11.89 -6.97 -11.50
N VAL A 138 -12.79 -7.93 -11.60
CA VAL A 138 -13.70 -8.08 -12.74
C VAL A 138 -15.16 -8.03 -12.26
N PRO A 139 -16.10 -7.57 -13.11
CA PRO A 139 -17.50 -7.46 -12.73
C PRO A 139 -18.16 -8.83 -12.52
N ASP A 140 -17.76 -9.81 -13.29
CA ASP A 140 -18.25 -11.18 -13.29
C ASP A 140 -17.20 -12.14 -13.92
N ARG A 141 -17.54 -13.42 -14.03
CA ARG A 141 -16.70 -14.47 -14.63
C ARG A 141 -17.27 -14.97 -15.98
N THR A 142 -17.93 -14.12 -16.73
CA THR A 142 -18.40 -14.50 -18.05
C THR A 142 -17.23 -14.60 -19.03
N LYS A 143 -17.44 -15.37 -20.10
CA LYS A 143 -16.42 -15.55 -21.13
C LYS A 143 -15.99 -14.19 -21.74
N GLU A 144 -16.96 -13.30 -21.93
CA GLU A 144 -16.74 -11.97 -22.49
C GLU A 144 -15.89 -11.07 -21.59
N THR A 145 -15.91 -11.32 -20.29
CA THR A 145 -15.12 -10.56 -19.30
C THR A 145 -13.70 -11.08 -19.16
N LEU A 146 -13.48 -12.40 -19.37
CA LEU A 146 -12.19 -13.06 -19.09
C LEU A 146 -11.34 -13.29 -20.35
N ILE A 147 -11.84 -13.01 -21.55
CA ILE A 147 -11.14 -13.15 -22.82
C ILE A 147 -11.15 -11.80 -23.56
#